data_d14c2efc8358e3df81abb4e3b600bed7
#
_entry.id   d14c2efc8358e3df81abb4e3b600bed7
#
_cell.length_a   1.000
_cell.length_b   1.000
_cell.length_c   1.000
_cell.angle_alpha   90.00
_cell.angle_beta   90.00
_cell.angle_gamma   90.00
#
_symmetry.space_group_name_H-M   'P 1'
#
loop_
_entity.id
_entity.type
_entity.pdbx_description
1 polymer ?
#
loop_
_entity_poly.entity_id
_entity_poly.type
_entity_poly.pdbx_seq_one_letter_code
_entity_poly.pdbx_strand_id
1 'polypeptide(L)'
;MRKLILPLLIITAFSCQHSVTRISPDTAIDLSGRWNDTDSKMVADQMILELVESDKFKEFAKQKGSKPVIVISSIRNKTSEHIDADNYIKKFEMVIHNSNLADIVESDEFRDKVRQERAGQQDFADPATAKAWGKETGADLMLFGDMTSETDTYNKKRVVNYITTLYLTDIETNRRVWYGQREIKKLVKN
;
A
#
# COMPACT_ATOMS: atom_id res chain seq x y z
N MET A 1 -20.52 -44.83 -62.79
CA MET A 1 -20.53 -44.83 -61.30
C MET A 1 -19.49 -43.82 -60.82
N ARG A 2 -19.91 -42.63 -60.43
CA ARG A 2 -19.03 -41.50 -60.07
C ARG A 2 -18.92 -41.50 -58.54
N LYS A 3 -17.76 -41.93 -58.03
CA LYS A 3 -17.51 -41.93 -56.56
C LYS A 3 -17.27 -40.51 -56.09
N LEU A 4 -18.21 -39.96 -55.31
CA LEU A 4 -18.10 -38.69 -54.63
C LEU A 4 -17.24 -38.88 -53.40
N ILE A 5 -15.98 -38.39 -53.41
CA ILE A 5 -15.10 -38.37 -52.24
C ILE A 5 -15.41 -37.07 -51.50
N LEU A 6 -16.06 -37.22 -50.37
CA LEU A 6 -16.38 -36.11 -49.43
C LEU A 6 -15.09 -35.81 -48.62
N PRO A 7 -14.49 -34.58 -48.70
CA PRO A 7 -13.34 -34.29 -47.88
C PRO A 7 -13.82 -34.07 -46.43
N LEU A 8 -13.36 -34.93 -45.54
CA LEU A 8 -13.56 -34.82 -44.11
C LEU A 8 -12.74 -33.63 -43.60
N LEU A 9 -13.37 -32.48 -43.38
CA LEU A 9 -12.78 -31.26 -42.80
C LEU A 9 -12.53 -31.50 -41.29
N ILE A 10 -11.31 -31.86 -40.90
CA ILE A 10 -10.92 -31.99 -39.50
C ILE A 10 -10.72 -30.59 -38.92
N ILE A 11 -11.74 -30.09 -38.22
CA ILE A 11 -11.64 -28.87 -37.43
C ILE A 11 -10.89 -29.22 -36.16
N THR A 12 -9.59 -28.93 -36.12
CA THR A 12 -8.80 -28.96 -34.89
C THR A 12 -9.19 -27.78 -34.02
N ALA A 13 -10.06 -28.03 -33.04
CA ALA A 13 -10.35 -27.05 -32.00
C ALA A 13 -9.08 -26.85 -31.15
N PHE A 14 -8.37 -25.75 -31.37
CA PHE A 14 -7.35 -25.27 -30.43
C PHE A 14 -8.07 -24.80 -29.16
N SER A 15 -8.21 -25.70 -28.20
CA SER A 15 -8.61 -25.35 -26.84
C SER A 15 -7.49 -24.53 -26.22
N CYS A 16 -7.67 -23.23 -26.03
CA CYS A 16 -6.82 -22.42 -25.15
C CYS A 16 -6.99 -22.93 -23.72
N GLN A 17 -6.11 -23.80 -23.27
CA GLN A 17 -6.12 -24.31 -21.90
C GLN A 17 -5.55 -23.23 -20.98
N HIS A 18 -6.41 -22.59 -20.19
CA HIS A 18 -5.99 -21.70 -19.13
C HIS A 18 -5.45 -22.53 -17.96
N SER A 19 -4.19 -22.32 -17.59
CA SER A 19 -3.61 -22.94 -16.40
C SER A 19 -3.32 -21.89 -15.34
N VAL A 20 -3.65 -22.17 -14.08
CA VAL A 20 -3.34 -21.32 -12.94
C VAL A 20 -2.39 -22.09 -12.02
N THR A 21 -1.23 -21.52 -11.74
CA THR A 21 -0.25 -22.10 -10.83
C THR A 21 -0.04 -21.14 -9.66
N ARG A 22 -0.05 -21.66 -8.44
CA ARG A 22 0.34 -20.87 -7.26
C ARG A 22 1.86 -20.75 -7.22
N ILE A 23 2.33 -19.53 -7.04
CA ILE A 23 3.75 -19.19 -6.88
C ILE A 23 3.98 -18.60 -5.50
N SER A 24 5.24 -18.57 -5.04
CA SER A 24 5.59 -17.90 -3.78
C SER A 24 5.29 -16.40 -3.87
N PRO A 25 4.71 -15.79 -2.82
CA PRO A 25 4.52 -14.34 -2.76
C PRO A 25 5.82 -13.52 -2.88
N ASP A 26 6.97 -14.14 -2.63
CA ASP A 26 8.29 -13.50 -2.74
C ASP A 26 8.90 -13.59 -4.15
N THR A 27 8.21 -14.25 -5.08
CA THR A 27 8.68 -14.36 -6.46
C THR A 27 8.47 -13.05 -7.21
N ALA A 28 9.54 -12.38 -7.61
CA ALA A 28 9.46 -11.18 -8.43
C ALA A 28 9.05 -11.54 -9.87
N ILE A 29 7.90 -11.02 -10.31
CA ILE A 29 7.38 -11.22 -11.66
C ILE A 29 6.97 -9.89 -12.27
N ASP A 30 7.57 -9.56 -13.41
CA ASP A 30 7.26 -8.39 -14.22
C ASP A 30 6.71 -8.82 -15.59
N LEU A 31 5.39 -8.87 -15.73
CA LEU A 31 4.73 -9.31 -16.97
C LEU A 31 4.44 -8.16 -17.94
N SER A 32 4.05 -7.01 -17.42
CA SER A 32 3.48 -5.93 -18.26
C SER A 32 4.27 -4.62 -18.23
N GLY A 33 5.26 -4.51 -17.36
CA GLY A 33 5.95 -3.25 -17.07
C GLY A 33 5.08 -2.20 -16.36
N ARG A 34 3.87 -2.57 -15.90
CA ARG A 34 3.04 -1.78 -15.00
C ARG A 34 3.47 -1.98 -13.56
N TRP A 35 2.96 -1.10 -12.69
CA TRP A 35 3.13 -1.29 -11.26
C TRP A 35 2.55 -2.64 -10.80
N ASN A 36 3.26 -3.33 -9.92
CA ASN A 36 2.87 -4.64 -9.40
C ASN A 36 3.17 -4.79 -7.90
N ASP A 37 2.90 -5.98 -7.36
CA ASP A 37 3.09 -6.30 -5.95
C ASP A 37 4.57 -6.29 -5.53
N THR A 38 5.47 -6.71 -6.41
CA THR A 38 6.93 -6.66 -6.18
C THR A 38 7.40 -5.22 -6.00
N ASP A 39 6.93 -4.29 -6.85
CA ASP A 39 7.25 -2.86 -6.72
C ASP A 39 6.76 -2.32 -5.37
N SER A 40 5.50 -2.64 -5.02
CA SER A 40 4.90 -2.20 -3.76
C SER A 40 5.69 -2.71 -2.55
N LYS A 41 6.15 -3.96 -2.58
CA LYS A 41 6.97 -4.54 -1.51
C LYS A 41 8.32 -3.85 -1.40
N MET A 42 9.04 -3.74 -2.52
CA MET A 42 10.37 -3.11 -2.56
C MET A 42 10.35 -1.68 -2.04
N VAL A 43 9.40 -0.88 -2.51
CA VAL A 43 9.31 0.53 -2.12
C VAL A 43 8.91 0.65 -0.65
N ALA A 44 7.93 -0.14 -0.18
CA ALA A 44 7.53 -0.13 1.22
C ALA A 44 8.69 -0.50 2.15
N ASP A 45 9.36 -1.61 1.89
CA ASP A 45 10.47 -2.11 2.73
C ASP A 45 11.61 -1.08 2.82
N GLN A 46 11.99 -0.46 1.69
CA GLN A 46 13.06 0.55 1.67
C GLN A 46 12.67 1.84 2.40
N MET A 47 11.44 2.34 2.19
CA MET A 47 11.00 3.59 2.83
C MET A 47 10.82 3.42 4.34
N ILE A 48 10.40 2.24 4.80
CA ILE A 48 10.29 1.94 6.22
C ILE A 48 11.68 1.91 6.87
N LEU A 49 12.66 1.26 6.25
CA LEU A 49 14.03 1.26 6.74
C LEU A 49 14.56 2.69 6.90
N GLU A 50 14.32 3.55 5.92
CA GLU A 50 14.72 4.96 6.01
C GLU A 50 14.02 5.74 7.11
N LEU A 51 12.73 5.49 7.30
CA LEU A 51 11.99 6.10 8.41
C LEU A 51 12.57 5.69 9.75
N VAL A 52 12.81 4.38 9.93
CA VAL A 52 13.38 3.80 11.16
C VAL A 52 14.78 4.35 11.47
N GLU A 53 15.58 4.54 10.43
CA GLU A 53 16.95 5.04 10.54
C GLU A 53 17.03 6.57 10.63
N SER A 54 15.92 7.27 10.36
CA SER A 54 15.88 8.73 10.34
C SER A 54 16.25 9.35 11.70
N ASP A 55 17.31 10.13 11.71
CA ASP A 55 17.75 10.86 12.91
C ASP A 55 16.67 11.82 13.42
N LYS A 56 15.94 12.47 12.51
CA LYS A 56 14.85 13.39 12.89
C LYS A 56 13.68 12.69 13.55
N PHE A 57 13.34 11.47 13.08
CA PHE A 57 12.30 10.67 13.73
C PHE A 57 12.76 10.19 15.12
N LYS A 58 14.00 9.73 15.24
CA LYS A 58 14.60 9.32 16.52
C LYS A 58 14.67 10.49 17.50
N GLU A 59 15.05 11.68 17.01
CA GLU A 59 15.08 12.90 17.82
C GLU A 59 13.69 13.29 18.31
N PHE A 60 12.67 13.25 17.45
CA PHE A 60 11.28 13.49 17.81
C PHE A 60 10.83 12.54 18.93
N ALA A 61 11.06 11.23 18.77
CA ALA A 61 10.72 10.23 19.79
C ALA A 61 11.44 10.48 21.12
N LYS A 62 12.71 10.88 21.06
CA LYS A 62 13.49 11.22 22.26
C LYS A 62 12.97 12.46 22.96
N GLN A 63 12.62 13.52 22.21
CA GLN A 63 12.09 14.76 22.79
C GLN A 63 10.70 14.54 23.41
N LYS A 64 9.87 13.69 22.81
CA LYS A 64 8.58 13.32 23.39
C LYS A 64 8.73 12.51 24.69
N GLY A 65 9.80 11.76 24.88
CA GLY A 65 10.02 10.91 26.05
C GLY A 65 9.14 9.68 26.14
N SER A 66 8.38 9.36 25.09
CA SER A 66 7.53 8.18 24.94
C SER A 66 7.47 7.78 23.47
N LYS A 67 6.88 6.60 23.17
CA LYS A 67 6.63 6.21 21.78
C LYS A 67 5.75 7.25 21.08
N PRO A 68 6.14 7.69 19.87
CA PRO A 68 5.25 8.47 19.03
C PRO A 68 3.97 7.71 18.69
N VAL A 69 2.87 8.40 18.59
CA VAL A 69 1.60 7.86 18.10
C VAL A 69 1.39 8.33 16.67
N ILE A 70 1.22 7.41 15.75
CA ILE A 70 1.09 7.70 14.32
C ILE A 70 -0.32 7.35 13.85
N VAL A 71 -0.95 8.25 13.11
CA VAL A 71 -2.09 7.93 12.26
C VAL A 71 -1.62 7.84 10.82
N ILE A 72 -1.97 6.75 10.14
CA ILE A 72 -1.68 6.59 8.72
C ILE A 72 -2.92 7.01 7.93
N SER A 73 -2.75 8.04 7.11
CA SER A 73 -3.79 8.58 6.24
C SER A 73 -3.67 7.98 4.84
N SER A 74 -4.18 8.66 3.83
CA SER A 74 -4.19 8.15 2.45
C SER A 74 -2.88 8.40 1.72
N ILE A 75 -2.49 7.45 0.88
CA ILE A 75 -1.51 7.66 -0.19
C ILE A 75 -2.29 7.84 -1.49
N ARG A 76 -2.21 9.03 -2.08
CA ARG A 76 -2.99 9.36 -3.28
C ARG A 76 -2.30 8.82 -4.53
N ASN A 77 -2.98 7.95 -5.25
CA ASN A 77 -2.54 7.54 -6.58
C ASN A 77 -2.86 8.65 -7.59
N LYS A 78 -1.81 9.28 -8.12
CA LYS A 78 -1.85 10.28 -9.20
C LYS A 78 -1.25 9.76 -10.50
N THR A 79 -0.97 8.47 -10.58
CA THR A 79 -0.52 7.82 -11.83
C THR A 79 -1.69 7.63 -12.78
N SER A 80 -1.40 7.29 -14.02
CA SER A 80 -2.43 6.91 -15.01
C SER A 80 -2.93 5.46 -14.85
N GLU A 81 -2.39 4.71 -13.89
CA GLU A 81 -2.73 3.31 -13.66
C GLU A 81 -3.63 3.16 -12.43
N HIS A 82 -4.45 2.12 -12.43
CA HIS A 82 -5.22 1.77 -11.23
C HIS A 82 -4.30 1.02 -10.27
N ILE A 83 -3.74 1.74 -9.29
CA ILE A 83 -2.89 1.20 -8.22
C ILE A 83 -3.66 1.33 -6.92
N ASP A 84 -3.88 0.20 -6.26
CA ASP A 84 -4.50 0.16 -4.93
C ASP A 84 -3.45 0.55 -3.87
N ALA A 85 -3.52 1.81 -3.45
CA ALA A 85 -2.60 2.36 -2.47
C ALA A 85 -2.86 1.80 -1.05
N ASP A 86 -4.03 1.25 -0.76
CA ASP A 86 -4.36 0.69 0.55
C ASP A 86 -3.50 -0.54 0.88
N ASN A 87 -3.20 -1.37 -0.12
CA ASN A 87 -2.28 -2.49 0.07
C ASN A 87 -0.87 -2.04 0.47
N TYR A 88 -0.47 -0.87 0.02
CA TYR A 88 0.80 -0.25 0.35
C TYR A 88 0.78 0.29 1.80
N ILE A 89 -0.29 0.96 2.18
CA ILE A 89 -0.52 1.48 3.53
C ILE A 89 -0.43 0.34 4.56
N LYS A 90 -1.14 -0.77 4.32
CA LYS A 90 -1.14 -1.94 5.21
C LYS A 90 0.24 -2.53 5.46
N LYS A 91 1.13 -2.50 4.47
CA LYS A 91 2.51 -2.93 4.66
C LYS A 91 3.26 -1.99 5.61
N PHE A 92 3.07 -0.67 5.48
CA PHE A 92 3.63 0.30 6.41
C PHE A 92 3.11 0.10 7.83
N GLU A 93 1.81 -0.04 8.00
CA GLU A 93 1.19 -0.31 9.31
C GLU A 93 1.79 -1.54 9.97
N MET A 94 1.86 -2.65 9.23
CA MET A 94 2.38 -3.91 9.74
C MET A 94 3.84 -3.79 10.22
N VAL A 95 4.68 -3.11 9.45
CA VAL A 95 6.11 -3.01 9.81
C VAL A 95 6.31 -2.02 10.95
N ILE A 96 5.64 -0.87 10.97
CA ILE A 96 5.71 0.08 12.08
C ILE A 96 5.22 -0.59 13.38
N HIS A 97 4.09 -1.30 13.31
CA HIS A 97 3.55 -2.03 14.46
C HIS A 97 4.53 -3.10 14.97
N ASN A 98 5.08 -3.93 14.08
CA ASN A 98 5.98 -5.02 14.46
C ASN A 98 7.35 -4.53 14.94
N SER A 99 7.82 -3.37 14.46
CA SER A 99 9.09 -2.77 14.88
C SER A 99 9.05 -2.18 16.30
N ASN A 100 7.85 -2.00 16.85
CA ASN A 100 7.62 -1.38 18.16
C ASN A 100 8.18 0.06 18.28
N LEU A 101 8.37 0.75 17.17
CA LEU A 101 8.94 2.10 17.12
C LEU A 101 7.94 3.19 17.42
N ALA A 102 6.67 2.95 17.06
CA ALA A 102 5.56 3.86 17.28
C ALA A 102 4.30 3.05 17.56
N ASP A 103 3.34 3.68 18.22
CA ASP A 103 1.99 3.16 18.35
C ASP A 103 1.16 3.67 17.16
N ILE A 104 0.27 2.84 16.63
CA ILE A 104 -0.62 3.22 15.54
C ILE A 104 -2.03 3.39 16.10
N VAL A 105 -2.68 4.49 15.73
CA VAL A 105 -4.12 4.70 15.97
C VAL A 105 -4.89 4.64 14.65
N GLU A 106 -6.12 4.18 14.75
CA GLU A 106 -6.98 3.98 13.59
C GLU A 106 -7.21 5.28 12.79
N SER A 107 -7.23 5.13 11.47
CA SER A 107 -7.64 6.18 10.55
C SER A 107 -9.14 6.48 10.64
N ASP A 108 -9.61 7.52 9.97
CA ASP A 108 -10.98 8.01 10.06
C ASP A 108 -12.03 6.92 9.88
N GLU A 109 -11.91 6.12 8.82
CA GLU A 109 -12.88 5.07 8.47
C GLU A 109 -13.03 4.02 9.57
N PHE A 110 -11.90 3.49 10.05
CA PHE A 110 -11.90 2.47 11.08
C PHE A 110 -12.21 3.04 12.46
N ARG A 111 -11.79 4.25 12.74
CA ARG A 111 -12.10 4.97 13.98
C ARG A 111 -13.61 5.12 14.15
N ASP A 112 -14.32 5.46 13.09
CA ASP A 112 -15.78 5.58 13.15
C ASP A 112 -16.47 4.24 13.38
N LYS A 113 -15.97 3.14 12.83
CA LYS A 113 -16.45 1.80 13.14
C LYS A 113 -16.26 1.44 14.61
N VAL A 114 -15.09 1.76 15.19
CA VAL A 114 -14.84 1.55 16.64
C VAL A 114 -15.76 2.41 17.51
N ARG A 115 -16.05 3.64 17.10
CA ARG A 115 -16.99 4.54 17.80
C ARG A 115 -18.41 4.00 17.75
N GLN A 116 -18.86 3.49 16.60
CA GLN A 116 -20.17 2.86 16.44
C GLN A 116 -20.30 1.61 17.32
N GLU A 117 -19.27 0.76 17.34
CA GLU A 117 -19.24 -0.41 18.22
C GLU A 117 -19.33 -0.01 19.70
N ARG A 118 -18.57 1.00 20.10
CA ARG A 118 -18.62 1.52 21.49
C ARG A 118 -20.00 2.05 21.84
N ALA A 119 -20.68 2.74 20.92
CA ALA A 119 -22.06 3.18 21.10
C ALA A 119 -23.00 1.98 21.29
N GLY A 120 -22.89 0.96 20.45
CA GLY A 120 -23.69 -0.25 20.57
C GLY A 120 -23.48 -0.99 21.90
N GLN A 121 -22.27 -1.00 22.45
CA GLN A 121 -21.99 -1.58 23.76
C GLN A 121 -22.73 -0.87 24.90
N GLN A 122 -22.95 0.45 24.81
CA GLN A 122 -23.72 1.16 25.83
C GLN A 122 -25.19 0.72 25.88
N ASP A 123 -25.73 0.33 24.73
CA ASP A 123 -27.15 -0.03 24.62
C ASP A 123 -27.42 -1.52 24.89
N PHE A 124 -26.47 -2.41 24.54
CA PHE A 124 -26.74 -3.85 24.47
C PHE A 124 -25.76 -4.73 25.25
N ALA A 125 -24.59 -4.25 25.68
CA ALA A 125 -23.64 -5.05 26.43
C ALA A 125 -23.89 -4.99 27.93
N ASP A 126 -23.35 -5.98 28.67
CA ASP A 126 -23.31 -5.95 30.13
C ASP A 126 -22.54 -4.69 30.60
N PRO A 127 -23.16 -3.86 31.46
CA PRO A 127 -22.52 -2.64 31.97
C PRO A 127 -21.16 -2.85 32.64
N ALA A 128 -20.90 -4.05 33.17
CA ALA A 128 -19.61 -4.39 33.78
C ALA A 128 -18.48 -4.57 32.72
N THR A 129 -18.84 -4.84 31.50
CA THR A 129 -17.88 -5.09 30.40
C THR A 129 -17.90 -4.04 29.31
N ALA A 130 -18.97 -3.26 29.20
CA ALA A 130 -19.12 -2.18 28.23
C ALA A 130 -17.98 -1.15 28.34
N LYS A 131 -17.42 -0.75 27.20
CA LYS A 131 -16.34 0.25 27.17
C LYS A 131 -16.93 1.65 27.25
N ALA A 132 -16.58 2.40 28.28
CA ALA A 132 -17.01 3.76 28.45
C ALA A 132 -16.53 4.66 27.30
N TRP A 133 -17.30 5.72 27.03
CA TRP A 133 -16.84 6.83 26.23
C TRP A 133 -15.64 7.48 26.93
N GLY A 134 -14.44 7.11 26.48
CA GLY A 134 -13.20 7.63 27.01
C GLY A 134 -12.58 8.66 26.07
N LYS A 135 -11.45 9.18 26.46
CA LYS A 135 -10.61 9.96 25.59
C LYS A 135 -9.85 9.01 24.66
N GLU A 136 -10.01 9.19 23.36
CA GLU A 136 -9.19 8.50 22.38
C GLU A 136 -7.76 9.00 22.44
N THR A 137 -6.79 8.10 22.17
CA THR A 137 -5.39 8.52 22.06
C THR A 137 -5.24 9.38 20.81
N GLY A 138 -4.76 10.60 20.97
CA GLY A 138 -4.45 11.49 19.85
C GLY A 138 -3.17 11.06 19.16
N ALA A 139 -3.12 11.16 17.83
CA ALA A 139 -1.89 10.98 17.09
C ALA A 139 -0.97 12.19 17.23
N ASP A 140 0.31 11.95 17.38
CA ASP A 140 1.35 12.99 17.31
C ASP A 140 1.74 13.31 15.88
N LEU A 141 1.81 12.26 15.06
CA LEU A 141 2.30 12.31 13.69
C LEU A 141 1.27 11.74 12.72
N MET A 142 1.23 12.34 11.52
CA MET A 142 0.44 11.83 10.41
C MET A 142 1.36 11.41 9.26
N LEU A 143 1.20 10.16 8.80
CA LEU A 143 1.82 9.64 7.58
C LEU A 143 0.85 9.76 6.42
N PHE A 144 1.28 10.38 5.33
CA PHE A 144 0.51 10.52 4.08
C PHE A 144 1.46 10.69 2.89
N GLY A 145 0.92 10.64 1.66
CA GLY A 145 1.78 10.78 0.49
C GLY A 145 1.08 10.74 -0.85
N ASP A 146 1.90 10.64 -1.88
CA ASP A 146 1.48 10.58 -3.27
C ASP A 146 2.29 9.55 -4.06
N MET A 147 1.65 8.92 -5.04
CA MET A 147 2.30 8.18 -6.13
C MET A 147 2.06 8.92 -7.43
N THR A 148 3.12 9.19 -8.18
CA THR A 148 3.08 9.79 -9.52
C THR A 148 3.80 8.91 -10.51
N SER A 149 3.61 9.14 -11.81
CA SER A 149 4.39 8.47 -12.85
C SER A 149 4.69 9.42 -14.01
N GLU A 150 5.88 9.26 -14.57
CA GLU A 150 6.31 9.92 -15.80
C GLU A 150 6.55 8.87 -16.88
N THR A 151 5.98 9.08 -18.07
CA THR A 151 6.08 8.12 -19.17
C THR A 151 6.70 8.79 -20.39
N ASP A 152 7.74 8.15 -20.93
CA ASP A 152 8.35 8.51 -22.21
C ASP A 152 8.23 7.33 -23.17
N THR A 153 7.82 7.63 -24.42
CA THR A 153 7.57 6.61 -25.44
C THR A 153 8.21 7.02 -26.77
N TYR A 154 9.06 6.15 -27.29
CA TYR A 154 9.67 6.34 -28.61
C TYR A 154 9.73 5.00 -29.37
N ASN A 155 9.20 4.98 -30.58
CA ASN A 155 9.06 3.78 -31.41
C ASN A 155 8.32 2.66 -30.62
N LYS A 156 8.96 1.48 -30.50
CA LYS A 156 8.43 0.31 -29.77
C LYS A 156 8.94 0.23 -28.32
N LYS A 157 9.44 1.32 -27.77
CA LYS A 157 10.00 1.37 -26.41
C LYS A 157 9.21 2.37 -25.58
N ARG A 158 8.90 2.00 -24.37
CA ARG A 158 8.26 2.86 -23.36
C ARG A 158 9.03 2.75 -22.05
N VAL A 159 9.39 3.89 -21.49
CA VAL A 159 9.94 3.97 -20.12
C VAL A 159 8.87 4.57 -19.23
N VAL A 160 8.61 3.94 -18.10
CA VAL A 160 7.75 4.48 -17.06
C VAL A 160 8.56 4.62 -15.78
N ASN A 161 8.60 5.82 -15.23
CA ASN A 161 9.21 6.12 -13.94
C ASN A 161 8.09 6.36 -12.92
N TYR A 162 7.94 5.48 -11.95
CA TYR A 162 7.00 5.62 -10.84
C TYR A 162 7.73 6.25 -9.66
N ILE A 163 7.13 7.27 -9.07
CA ILE A 163 7.70 8.03 -7.97
C ILE A 163 6.72 7.95 -6.81
N THR A 164 7.13 7.34 -5.71
CA THR A 164 6.38 7.32 -4.45
C THR A 164 7.01 8.29 -3.48
N THR A 165 6.21 9.19 -2.92
CA THR A 165 6.65 10.19 -1.95
C THR A 165 5.78 10.10 -0.71
N LEU A 166 6.42 9.96 0.46
CA LEU A 166 5.75 9.92 1.76
C LEU A 166 6.25 11.04 2.67
N TYR A 167 5.35 11.51 3.51
CA TYR A 167 5.59 12.56 4.49
C TYR A 167 5.12 12.10 5.87
N LEU A 168 5.96 12.24 6.87
CA LEU A 168 5.59 12.11 8.27
C LEU A 168 5.63 13.50 8.89
N THR A 169 4.46 14.00 9.28
CA THR A 169 4.27 15.39 9.71
C THR A 169 3.76 15.42 11.15
N ASP A 170 4.34 16.24 11.97
CA ASP A 170 3.88 16.58 13.32
C ASP A 170 2.55 17.36 13.20
N ILE A 171 1.51 16.82 13.82
CA ILE A 171 0.13 17.34 13.73
C ILE A 171 0.01 18.69 14.45
N GLU A 172 0.73 18.88 15.55
CA GLU A 172 0.67 20.11 16.35
C GLU A 172 1.36 21.27 15.63
N THR A 173 2.56 21.02 15.10
CA THR A 173 3.41 22.09 14.55
C THR A 173 3.37 22.21 13.04
N ASN A 174 2.77 21.25 12.32
CA ASN A 174 2.80 21.09 10.86
C ASN A 174 4.23 20.94 10.28
N ARG A 175 5.20 20.57 11.09
CA ARG A 175 6.59 20.39 10.65
C ARG A 175 6.79 18.94 10.18
N ARG A 176 7.49 18.78 9.06
CA ARG A 176 7.89 17.45 8.59
C ARG A 176 8.99 16.89 9.45
N VAL A 177 8.70 15.77 10.09
CA VAL A 177 9.64 14.97 10.87
C VAL A 177 10.44 14.05 9.96
N TRP A 178 9.80 13.55 8.90
CA TRP A 178 10.47 12.72 7.90
C TRP A 178 9.86 12.94 6.51
N TYR A 179 10.68 12.73 5.51
CA TYR A 179 10.33 12.76 4.10
C TYR A 179 11.09 11.65 3.39
N GLY A 180 10.37 10.77 2.71
CA GLY A 180 10.95 9.69 1.90
C GLY A 180 10.45 9.75 0.46
N GLN A 181 11.33 9.43 -0.50
CA GLN A 181 10.99 9.27 -1.90
C GLN A 181 11.69 8.06 -2.47
N ARG A 182 10.95 7.26 -3.24
CA ARG A 182 11.47 6.12 -3.98
C ARG A 182 10.97 6.10 -5.40
N GLU A 183 11.85 5.64 -6.29
CA GLU A 183 11.57 5.57 -7.72
C GLU A 183 11.76 4.15 -8.22
N ILE A 184 10.85 3.74 -9.10
CA ILE A 184 10.97 2.50 -9.88
C ILE A 184 10.82 2.86 -11.35
N LYS A 185 11.88 2.57 -12.12
CA LYS A 185 11.91 2.83 -13.55
C LYS A 185 11.85 1.52 -14.33
N LYS A 186 10.84 1.39 -15.18
CA LYS A 186 10.61 0.21 -16.03
C LYS A 186 10.78 0.53 -17.52
N LEU A 187 11.51 -0.32 -18.21
CA LEU A 187 11.65 -0.27 -19.67
C LEU A 187 10.83 -1.39 -20.30
N VAL A 188 9.80 -1.02 -21.06
CA VAL A 188 8.96 -1.93 -21.84
C VAL A 188 9.42 -1.89 -23.31
N LYS A 189 9.66 -3.06 -23.89
CA LYS A 189 9.99 -3.24 -25.31
C LYS A 189 8.89 -4.11 -25.95
N ASN A 190 8.22 -3.60 -26.99
CA ASN A 190 7.19 -4.30 -27.77
C ASN A 190 7.78 -4.83 -29.08
#